data_1aa3941c800ecfa59d92a7d297c68903
#
_entry.id   1aa3941c800ecfa59d92a7d297c68903
#
_cell.length_a   1.000
_cell.length_b   1.000
_cell.length_c   1.000
_cell.angle_alpha   90.00
_cell.angle_beta   90.00
_cell.angle_gamma   90.00
#
_symmetry.space_group_name_H-M   'P 1'
#
loop_
_entity.id
_entity.type
_entity.pdbx_description
1 polymer ?
#
loop_
_entity_poly.entity_id
_entity_poly.type
_entity_poly.pdbx_seq_one_letter_code
_entity_poly.pdbx_strand_id
1 'polypeptide(L)'
;MIVVAGAFPVDGSKATEITDAANTMRVATLQEDGCHEYRFSFATDDPNTVLVFEEWRDQEALTKHFVAPHMAEFQAKVGTFVTGAPTISRYEVTDKGPLR
;
A
#
# COMPACT_ATOMS: atom_id res chain seq x y z
N MET A 1 1.37 14.01 10.17
CA MET A 1 0.97 12.69 9.68
C MET A 1 1.17 12.62 8.17
N ILE A 2 1.54 11.46 7.68
CA ILE A 2 1.73 11.24 6.25
C ILE A 2 0.66 10.28 5.75
N VAL A 3 -0.01 10.64 4.67
CA VAL A 3 -0.91 9.74 3.93
C VAL A 3 -0.22 9.37 2.62
N VAL A 4 -0.26 8.10 2.28
CA VAL A 4 0.16 7.59 0.97
C VAL A 4 -1.08 7.06 0.27
N ALA A 5 -1.33 7.53 -0.94
CA ALA A 5 -2.50 7.12 -1.70
C ALA A 5 -2.19 7.10 -3.19
N GLY A 6 -2.77 6.16 -3.88
CA GLY A 6 -2.62 6.05 -5.32
C GLY A 6 -3.02 4.70 -5.85
N ALA A 7 -2.47 4.35 -7.00
CA ALA A 7 -2.85 3.17 -7.73
C ALA A 7 -1.67 2.56 -8.48
N PHE A 8 -1.75 1.28 -8.76
CA PHE A 8 -0.82 0.62 -9.68
C PHE A 8 -1.55 -0.42 -10.54
N PRO A 9 -1.09 -0.58 -11.79
CA PRO A 9 -1.73 -1.51 -12.71
C PRO A 9 -1.28 -2.95 -12.42
N VAL A 10 -2.21 -3.88 -12.51
CA VAL A 10 -1.97 -5.30 -12.25
C VAL A 10 -2.61 -6.16 -13.34
N ASP A 11 -2.20 -7.41 -13.39
CA ASP A 11 -2.91 -8.45 -14.12
C ASP A 11 -4.04 -8.98 -13.23
N GLY A 12 -5.26 -8.52 -13.48
CA GLY A 12 -6.45 -8.87 -12.69
C GLY A 12 -6.80 -10.36 -12.73
N SER A 13 -6.28 -11.12 -13.70
CA SER A 13 -6.47 -12.57 -13.74
C SER A 13 -5.72 -13.27 -12.58
N LYS A 14 -4.80 -12.57 -11.93
CA LYS A 14 -4.04 -13.05 -10.76
C LYS A 14 -4.58 -12.53 -9.43
N ALA A 15 -5.89 -12.27 -9.37
CA ALA A 15 -6.52 -11.66 -8.19
C ALA A 15 -6.25 -12.42 -6.89
N THR A 16 -6.18 -13.76 -6.93
CA THR A 16 -5.89 -14.56 -5.73
C THR A 16 -4.47 -14.32 -5.23
N GLU A 17 -3.47 -14.36 -6.11
CA GLU A 17 -2.07 -14.09 -5.73
C GLU A 17 -1.89 -12.66 -5.24
N ILE A 18 -2.56 -11.70 -5.88
CA ILE A 18 -2.53 -10.29 -5.48
C ILE A 18 -3.12 -10.13 -4.08
N THR A 19 -4.28 -10.71 -3.83
CA THR A 19 -4.96 -10.65 -2.54
C THR A 19 -4.10 -11.26 -1.43
N ASP A 20 -3.49 -12.41 -1.67
CA ASP A 20 -2.64 -13.07 -0.69
C ASP A 20 -1.40 -12.23 -0.36
N ALA A 21 -0.73 -11.70 -1.38
CA ALA A 21 0.44 -10.85 -1.20
C ALA A 21 0.08 -9.55 -0.45
N ALA A 22 -1.04 -8.93 -0.80
CA ALA A 22 -1.53 -7.70 -0.18
C ALA A 22 -1.85 -7.93 1.31
N ASN A 23 -2.54 -9.02 1.64
CA ASN A 23 -2.90 -9.33 3.02
C ASN A 23 -1.68 -9.67 3.87
N THR A 24 -0.73 -10.42 3.32
CA THR A 24 0.53 -10.72 4.01
C THR A 24 1.30 -9.43 4.30
N MET A 25 1.41 -8.54 3.33
CA MET A 25 2.08 -7.25 3.50
C MET A 25 1.37 -6.36 4.52
N ARG A 26 0.03 -6.32 4.47
CA ARG A 26 -0.78 -5.54 5.40
C ARG A 26 -0.57 -5.98 6.85
N VAL A 27 -0.65 -7.28 7.12
CA VAL A 27 -0.48 -7.81 8.49
C VAL A 27 0.90 -7.43 9.04
N ALA A 28 1.95 -7.59 8.26
CA ALA A 28 3.31 -7.26 8.70
C ALA A 28 3.49 -5.74 8.88
N THR A 29 2.97 -4.94 7.95
CA THR A 29 3.13 -3.49 7.98
C THR A 29 2.38 -2.85 9.15
N LEU A 30 1.20 -3.35 9.51
CA LEU A 30 0.45 -2.84 10.67
C LEU A 30 1.17 -3.06 12.00
N GLN A 31 2.17 -3.94 12.05
CA GLN A 31 3.01 -4.13 13.24
C GLN A 31 4.15 -3.11 13.31
N GLU A 32 4.42 -2.37 12.25
CA GLU A 32 5.48 -1.36 12.26
C GLU A 32 5.10 -0.18 13.15
N ASP A 33 6.08 0.34 13.89
CA ASP A 33 5.88 1.52 14.70
C ASP A 33 5.53 2.73 13.83
N GLY A 34 4.42 3.37 14.13
CA GLY A 34 3.95 4.54 13.40
C GLY A 34 3.05 4.24 12.20
N CYS A 35 2.76 2.99 11.89
CA CYS A 35 1.77 2.65 10.87
C CYS A 35 0.36 2.68 11.48
N HIS A 36 -0.48 3.60 11.03
CA HIS A 36 -1.86 3.73 11.52
C HIS A 36 -2.86 2.99 10.63
N GLU A 37 -2.63 2.94 9.33
CA GLU A 37 -3.44 2.19 8.38
C GLU A 37 -2.57 1.78 7.19
N TYR A 38 -2.88 0.63 6.64
CA TYR A 38 -2.20 0.12 5.45
C TYR A 38 -3.16 -0.80 4.71
N ARG A 39 -3.64 -0.37 3.53
CA ARG A 39 -4.69 -1.10 2.82
C ARG A 39 -4.49 -1.07 1.33
N PHE A 40 -4.66 -2.26 0.72
CA PHE A 40 -4.82 -2.42 -0.71
C PHE A 40 -6.27 -2.80 -1.01
N SER A 41 -6.75 -2.37 -2.17
CA SER A 41 -8.07 -2.76 -2.66
C SER A 41 -8.09 -2.74 -4.18
N PHE A 42 -8.95 -3.54 -4.78
CA PHE A 42 -9.18 -3.43 -6.22
C PHE A 42 -10.10 -2.23 -6.48
N ALA A 43 -9.83 -1.52 -7.58
CA ALA A 43 -10.72 -0.44 -8.01
C ALA A 43 -12.06 -1.04 -8.47
N THR A 44 -13.15 -0.37 -8.11
CA THR A 44 -14.50 -0.87 -8.45
C THR A 44 -14.82 -0.75 -9.92
N ASP A 45 -14.09 0.09 -10.65
CA ASP A 45 -14.29 0.35 -12.08
C ASP A 45 -13.28 -0.37 -12.97
N ASP A 46 -12.26 -1.02 -12.39
CA ASP A 46 -11.21 -1.67 -13.18
C ASP A 46 -10.55 -2.81 -12.39
N PRO A 47 -10.77 -4.08 -12.79
CA PRO A 47 -10.18 -5.22 -12.11
C PRO A 47 -8.65 -5.32 -12.29
N ASN A 48 -8.07 -4.52 -13.19
CA ASN A 48 -6.64 -4.47 -13.44
C ASN A 48 -5.96 -3.29 -12.72
N THR A 49 -6.63 -2.70 -11.73
CA THR A 49 -6.08 -1.61 -10.93
C THR A 49 -6.22 -1.94 -9.45
N VAL A 50 -5.11 -1.83 -8.72
CA VAL A 50 -5.08 -1.92 -7.26
C VAL A 50 -4.85 -0.52 -6.70
N LEU A 51 -5.66 -0.16 -5.71
CA LEU A 51 -5.53 1.09 -4.96
C LEU A 51 -4.76 0.81 -3.68
N VAL A 52 -3.96 1.79 -3.25
CA VAL A 52 -3.26 1.75 -1.96
C VAL A 52 -3.62 2.97 -1.15
N PHE A 53 -3.83 2.76 0.16
CA PHE A 53 -4.03 3.82 1.13
C PHE A 53 -3.25 3.49 2.39
N GLU A 54 -2.42 4.45 2.85
CA GLU A 54 -1.60 4.28 4.04
C GLU A 54 -1.65 5.53 4.89
N GLU A 55 -1.62 5.36 6.22
CA GLU A 55 -1.45 6.46 7.16
C GLU A 55 -0.26 6.16 8.06
N TRP A 56 0.66 7.12 8.16
CA TRP A 56 1.87 7.03 8.95
C TRP A 56 1.96 8.19 9.93
N ARG A 57 2.47 7.92 11.13
CA ARG A 57 2.66 8.97 12.15
C ARG A 57 3.50 10.12 11.60
N ASP A 58 4.60 9.82 10.88
CA ASP A 58 5.53 10.80 10.35
C ASP A 58 6.36 10.21 9.20
N GLN A 59 7.22 11.04 8.61
CA GLN A 59 8.09 10.62 7.52
C GLN A 59 9.12 9.59 7.96
N GLU A 60 9.59 9.66 9.21
CA GLU A 60 10.56 8.71 9.74
C GLU A 60 10.00 7.28 9.73
N ALA A 61 8.76 7.11 10.17
CA ALA A 61 8.08 5.81 10.17
C ALA A 61 7.92 5.28 8.75
N LEU A 62 7.51 6.12 7.81
CA LEU A 62 7.39 5.74 6.40
C LEU A 62 8.75 5.35 5.80
N THR A 63 9.79 6.10 6.10
CA THR A 63 11.14 5.82 5.60
C THR A 63 11.65 4.46 6.10
N LYS A 64 11.39 4.12 7.36
CA LYS A 64 11.74 2.80 7.92
C LYS A 64 10.97 1.67 7.21
N HIS A 65 9.72 1.93 6.81
CA HIS A 65 8.91 0.96 6.07
C HIS A 65 9.59 0.53 4.77
N PHE A 66 10.24 1.45 4.06
CA PHE A 66 10.87 1.15 2.77
C PHE A 66 12.02 0.15 2.89
N VAL A 67 12.62 0.00 4.06
CA VAL A 67 13.74 -0.93 4.29
C VAL A 67 13.36 -2.11 5.20
N ALA A 68 12.09 -2.27 5.51
CA ALA A 68 11.61 -3.39 6.32
C ALA A 68 11.76 -4.71 5.56
N PRO A 69 12.05 -5.84 6.26
CA PRO A 69 12.22 -7.13 5.60
C PRO A 69 11.03 -7.56 4.74
N HIS A 70 9.81 -7.33 5.22
CA HIS A 70 8.60 -7.69 4.47
C HIS A 70 8.40 -6.85 3.20
N MET A 71 9.02 -5.67 3.11
CA MET A 71 8.99 -4.87 1.89
C MET A 71 9.75 -5.59 0.77
N ALA A 72 10.93 -6.14 1.05
CA ALA A 72 11.70 -6.88 0.06
C ALA A 72 10.94 -8.12 -0.42
N GLU A 73 10.29 -8.85 0.49
CA GLU A 73 9.46 -10.00 0.16
C GLU A 73 8.27 -9.61 -0.73
N PHE A 74 7.61 -8.50 -0.40
CA PHE A 74 6.51 -7.99 -1.18
C PHE A 74 6.96 -7.57 -2.59
N GLN A 75 8.08 -6.87 -2.70
CA GLN A 75 8.64 -6.43 -3.99
C GLN A 75 8.92 -7.62 -4.91
N ALA A 76 9.41 -8.74 -4.36
CA ALA A 76 9.64 -9.95 -5.14
C ALA A 76 8.33 -10.53 -5.70
N LYS A 77 7.24 -10.48 -4.94
CA LYS A 77 5.91 -10.95 -5.37
C LYS A 77 5.27 -9.98 -6.37
N VAL A 78 5.42 -8.68 -6.13
CA VAL A 78 4.86 -7.61 -6.99
C VAL A 78 5.32 -7.78 -8.44
N GLY A 79 6.56 -8.15 -8.67
CA GLY A 79 7.10 -8.36 -10.01
C GLY A 79 6.36 -9.42 -10.82
N THR A 80 5.58 -10.30 -10.17
CA THR A 80 4.84 -11.35 -10.88
C THR A 80 3.47 -10.89 -11.37
N PHE A 81 2.93 -9.78 -10.87
CA PHE A 81 1.58 -9.35 -11.23
C PHE A 81 1.41 -7.86 -11.55
N VAL A 82 2.38 -7.01 -11.25
CA VAL A 82 2.33 -5.59 -11.63
C VAL A 82 2.71 -5.45 -13.10
N THR A 83 1.91 -4.68 -13.85
CA THR A 83 2.04 -4.58 -15.31
C THR A 83 2.59 -3.24 -15.80
N GLY A 84 2.82 -2.29 -14.90
CA GLY A 84 3.33 -0.97 -15.27
C GLY A 84 3.70 -0.14 -14.06
N ALA A 85 4.07 1.12 -14.30
CA ALA A 85 4.51 2.04 -13.27
C ALA A 85 3.35 2.44 -12.35
N PRO A 86 3.59 2.54 -11.03
CA PRO A 86 2.58 3.03 -10.09
C PRO A 86 2.41 4.54 -10.21
N THR A 87 1.21 5.02 -9.83
CA THR A 87 0.91 6.44 -9.65
C THR A 87 0.50 6.62 -8.20
N ILE A 88 1.48 6.77 -7.33
CA ILE A 88 1.29 6.85 -5.88
C ILE A 88 1.95 8.12 -5.37
N SER A 89 1.23 8.88 -4.54
CA SER A 89 1.71 10.13 -3.98
C SER A 89 1.69 10.09 -2.45
N ARG A 90 2.58 10.86 -1.88
CA ARG A 90 2.65 11.13 -0.45
C ARG A 90 2.00 12.49 -0.18
N TYR A 91 1.20 12.56 0.88
CA TYR A 91 0.54 13.80 1.32
C TYR A 91 0.96 14.09 2.76
N GLU A 92 1.38 15.31 3.03
CA GLU A 92 1.59 15.75 4.41
C GLU A 92 0.26 16.28 4.95
N VAL A 93 -0.19 15.74 6.08
CA VAL A 93 -1.52 16.03 6.66
C VAL A 93 -1.33 16.74 7.98
N THR A 94 -1.93 17.93 8.10
CA THR A 94 -1.85 18.75 9.32
C THR A 94 -3.05 18.54 10.25
N ASP A 95 -4.14 18.00 9.75
CA ASP A 95 -5.34 17.74 10.54
C ASP A 95 -6.09 16.52 10.00
N LYS A 96 -6.55 15.70 10.91
CA LYS A 96 -7.43 14.57 10.65
C LYS A 96 -8.55 14.60 11.68
N GLY A 97 -9.78 14.53 11.22
CA GLY A 97 -10.95 14.48 12.10
C GLY A 97 -12.09 13.73 11.45
N PRO A 98 -13.24 13.64 12.13
CA PRO A 98 -14.42 13.00 11.56
C PRO A 98 -14.89 13.76 10.32
N LEU A 99 -15.54 13.06 9.38
CA LEU A 99 -16.03 13.67 8.16
C LEU A 99 -16.98 14.84 8.45
N ARG A 100 -17.80 14.70 9.49
CA ARG A 100 -18.70 15.75 10.01
C ARG A 100 -19.28 15.37 11.38
#